data_26faa630986247fa3f201b52738d98d9
#
_entry.id   26faa630986247fa3f201b52738d98d9
#
_cell.length_a   1.000
_cell.length_b   1.000
_cell.length_c   1.000
_cell.angle_alpha   90.00
_cell.angle_beta   90.00
_cell.angle_gamma   90.00
#
_symmetry.space_group_name_H-M   'P 1'
#
loop_
_entity.id
_entity.type
_entity.pdbx_description
1 polymer ?
#
loop_
_entity_poly.entity_id
_entity_poly.type
_entity_poly.pdbx_seq_one_letter_code
_entity_poly.pdbx_strand_id
1 'polypeptide(L)'
;MSGSLGSAIRTKGCLLLFCLQGRAIVSANLERRVFRRGDIAVIFPDTLFVVHGTGGDFRVRLIEISSALTDEVILPLSSVFFERIYNQPILPTTGEDRILSETWNAHIDHCAQCSAAKSARMMIRNQLQNLFLAMEVKLVFDAPPGNIESIPSSRRLFNCFCKLVTENCYSQHEVKFYADKLCITPYYLSKITARITEATPKQLIDWQIVMEIKHLLTSTDMTIKEIANMFHFDSTSYLGRYFRRHTGMTPSEFRKR
;
A
#
# COMPACT_ATOMS: atom_id res chain seq x y z
N MET A 1 -10.88 -9.39 10.30
CA MET A 1 -11.08 -8.04 9.75
C MET A 1 -11.82 -8.15 8.43
N SER A 2 -13.09 -7.74 8.39
CA SER A 2 -13.84 -7.55 7.14
C SER A 2 -13.44 -6.18 6.55
N GLY A 3 -12.26 -6.11 5.94
CA GLY A 3 -11.91 -4.95 5.12
C GLY A 3 -12.90 -4.90 3.97
N SER A 4 -13.72 -3.84 3.87
CA SER A 4 -14.62 -3.67 2.74
C SER A 4 -13.79 -3.65 1.46
N LEU A 5 -14.16 -4.46 0.47
CA LEU A 5 -13.58 -4.45 -0.88
C LEU A 5 -13.53 -2.99 -1.37
N GLY A 6 -12.37 -2.56 -1.85
CA GLY A 6 -12.16 -1.20 -2.33
C GLY A 6 -11.72 -0.17 -1.27
N SER A 7 -11.43 -0.58 -0.03
CA SER A 7 -10.82 0.32 0.97
C SER A 7 -9.29 0.17 0.99
N ALA A 8 -8.58 1.28 1.23
CA ALA A 8 -7.13 1.24 1.40
C ALA A 8 -6.76 0.57 2.72
N ILE A 9 -5.82 -0.35 2.66
CA ILE A 9 -5.19 -0.91 3.87
C ILE A 9 -4.13 0.09 4.33
N ARG A 10 -4.17 0.44 5.61
CA ARG A 10 -3.23 1.37 6.25
C ARG A 10 -2.61 0.75 7.48
N THR A 11 -1.39 1.14 7.77
CA THR A 11 -0.66 0.76 8.98
C THR A 11 0.13 1.94 9.51
N LYS A 12 0.42 1.94 10.82
CA LYS A 12 1.37 2.87 11.44
C LYS A 12 2.79 2.30 11.49
N GLY A 13 2.93 1.00 11.28
CA GLY A 13 4.20 0.29 11.23
C GLY A 13 4.37 -0.43 9.90
N CYS A 14 4.41 -1.77 9.90
CA CYS A 14 4.48 -2.57 8.70
C CYS A 14 3.42 -3.68 8.71
N LEU A 15 2.79 -3.94 7.56
CA LEU A 15 1.95 -5.12 7.36
C LEU A 15 2.64 -6.08 6.40
N LEU A 16 2.70 -7.34 6.80
CA LEU A 16 3.07 -8.45 5.94
C LEU A 16 1.81 -9.22 5.58
N LEU A 17 1.55 -9.39 4.29
CA LEU A 17 0.46 -10.21 3.77
C LEU A 17 1.03 -11.42 3.05
N PHE A 18 0.67 -12.62 3.48
CA PHE A 18 1.04 -13.87 2.83
C PHE A 18 -0.19 -14.47 2.17
N CYS A 19 -0.20 -14.58 0.84
CA CYS A 19 -1.28 -15.24 0.14
C CYS A 19 -1.14 -16.76 0.27
N LEU A 20 -1.98 -17.37 1.12
CA LEU A 20 -1.92 -18.80 1.42
C LEU A 20 -2.65 -19.62 0.36
N GLN A 21 -3.75 -19.11 -0.21
CA GLN A 21 -4.57 -19.80 -1.19
C GLN A 21 -5.30 -18.82 -2.10
N GLY A 22 -5.64 -19.24 -3.31
CA GLY A 22 -6.42 -18.48 -4.26
C GLY A 22 -5.69 -17.28 -4.85
N ARG A 23 -6.46 -16.25 -5.22
CA ARG A 23 -5.94 -15.01 -5.79
C ARG A 23 -6.83 -13.82 -5.46
N ALA A 24 -6.24 -12.63 -5.45
CA ALA A 24 -6.94 -11.36 -5.34
C ALA A 24 -6.45 -10.38 -6.42
N ILE A 25 -7.32 -9.48 -6.84
CA ILE A 25 -6.94 -8.30 -7.63
C ILE A 25 -6.69 -7.18 -6.63
N VAL A 26 -5.47 -6.69 -6.60
CA VAL A 26 -5.06 -5.62 -5.69
C VAL A 26 -4.46 -4.46 -6.46
N SER A 27 -4.37 -3.30 -5.85
CA SER A 27 -3.45 -2.27 -6.32
C SER A 27 -2.47 -1.90 -5.21
N ALA A 28 -1.23 -1.73 -5.59
CA ALA A 28 -0.17 -1.27 -4.71
C ALA A 28 0.44 -0.02 -5.37
N ASN A 29 0.43 1.10 -4.64
CA ASN A 29 0.85 2.41 -5.15
C ASN A 29 0.19 2.73 -6.50
N LEU A 30 -1.14 2.55 -6.57
CA LEU A 30 -2.02 2.78 -7.72
C LEU A 30 -1.81 1.80 -8.90
N GLU A 31 -0.84 0.91 -8.85
CA GLU A 31 -0.62 -0.10 -9.87
C GLU A 31 -1.39 -1.39 -9.58
N ARG A 32 -2.22 -1.82 -10.54
CA ARG A 32 -2.97 -3.07 -10.41
C ARG A 32 -2.07 -4.29 -10.59
N ARG A 33 -2.24 -5.25 -9.69
CA ARG A 33 -1.51 -6.52 -9.68
C ARG A 33 -2.44 -7.66 -9.29
N VAL A 34 -2.07 -8.87 -9.71
CA VAL A 34 -2.68 -10.10 -9.19
C VAL A 34 -1.83 -10.57 -8.02
N PHE A 35 -2.43 -10.65 -6.84
CA PHE A 35 -1.84 -11.22 -5.64
C PHE A 35 -2.31 -12.67 -5.53
N ARG A 36 -1.40 -13.61 -5.68
CA ARG A 36 -1.71 -15.04 -5.81
C ARG A 36 -0.98 -15.88 -4.76
N ARG A 37 -1.36 -17.14 -4.64
CA ARG A 37 -0.74 -18.08 -3.71
C ARG A 37 0.79 -18.05 -3.81
N GLY A 38 1.43 -17.87 -2.65
CA GLY A 38 2.87 -17.74 -2.50
C GLY A 38 3.37 -16.32 -2.50
N ASP A 39 2.62 -15.33 -3.03
CA ASP A 39 3.06 -13.93 -3.01
C ASP A 39 3.07 -13.40 -1.57
N ILE A 40 4.06 -12.54 -1.30
CA ILE A 40 4.19 -11.79 -0.05
C ILE A 40 4.04 -10.30 -0.38
N ALA A 41 3.14 -9.60 0.31
CA ALA A 41 3.09 -8.14 0.21
C ALA A 41 3.66 -7.51 1.48
N VAL A 42 4.54 -6.51 1.30
CA VAL A 42 5.13 -5.70 2.37
C VAL A 42 4.55 -4.29 2.25
N ILE A 43 3.81 -3.87 3.26
CA ILE A 43 3.10 -2.60 3.25
C ILE A 43 3.65 -1.74 4.38
N PHE A 44 4.39 -0.69 4.03
CA PHE A 44 4.83 0.37 4.94
C PHE A 44 3.77 1.49 5.02
N PRO A 45 3.85 2.42 5.99
CA PRO A 45 2.87 3.49 6.19
C PRO A 45 2.50 4.28 4.92
N ASP A 46 3.50 4.53 4.06
CA ASP A 46 3.34 5.30 2.82
C ASP A 46 2.89 4.44 1.62
N THR A 47 2.69 3.14 1.80
CA THR A 47 2.26 2.24 0.73
C THR A 47 0.74 2.26 0.62
N LEU A 48 0.23 2.67 -0.53
CA LEU A 48 -1.19 2.61 -0.82
C LEU A 48 -1.56 1.22 -1.34
N PHE A 49 -2.20 0.41 -0.51
CA PHE A 49 -2.59 -0.95 -0.87
C PHE A 49 -4.11 -1.14 -0.79
N VAL A 50 -4.72 -1.59 -1.87
CA VAL A 50 -6.18 -1.78 -1.97
C VAL A 50 -6.51 -3.15 -2.54
N VAL A 51 -7.47 -3.84 -1.94
CA VAL A 51 -8.04 -5.09 -2.47
C VAL A 51 -9.31 -4.75 -3.23
N HIS A 52 -9.31 -5.00 -4.55
CA HIS A 52 -10.45 -4.73 -5.44
C HIS A 52 -11.40 -5.91 -5.56
N GLY A 53 -10.90 -7.13 -5.47
CA GLY A 53 -11.69 -8.35 -5.57
C GLY A 53 -10.89 -9.58 -5.18
N THR A 54 -11.58 -10.62 -4.71
CA THR A 54 -10.97 -11.90 -4.30
C THR A 54 -11.65 -13.06 -5.00
N GLY A 55 -10.89 -14.12 -5.29
CA GLY A 55 -11.47 -15.42 -5.62
C GLY A 55 -12.20 -16.02 -4.42
N GLY A 56 -13.11 -16.97 -4.65
CA GLY A 56 -13.90 -17.59 -3.56
C GLY A 56 -13.07 -18.40 -2.57
N ASP A 57 -11.90 -18.86 -2.97
CA ASP A 57 -10.93 -19.63 -2.17
C ASP A 57 -9.80 -18.77 -1.61
N PHE A 58 -9.85 -17.44 -1.76
CA PHE A 58 -8.78 -16.55 -1.33
C PHE A 58 -8.58 -16.57 0.18
N ARG A 59 -7.38 -16.92 0.60
CA ARG A 59 -6.95 -16.89 2.00
C ARG A 59 -5.63 -16.13 2.11
N VAL A 60 -5.61 -15.17 3.02
CA VAL A 60 -4.43 -14.36 3.31
C VAL A 60 -4.15 -14.37 4.80
N ARG A 61 -2.89 -14.53 5.16
CA ARG A 61 -2.38 -14.29 6.50
C ARG A 61 -1.89 -12.85 6.58
N LEU A 62 -2.32 -12.13 7.59
CA LEU A 62 -1.90 -10.77 7.89
C LEU A 62 -1.11 -10.77 9.19
N ILE A 63 0.08 -10.16 9.15
CA ILE A 63 0.90 -9.91 10.34
C ILE A 63 1.11 -8.40 10.42
N GLU A 64 0.57 -7.79 11.46
CA GLU A 64 0.78 -6.38 11.75
C GLU A 64 1.94 -6.21 12.72
N ILE A 65 2.91 -5.38 12.34
CA ILE A 65 4.11 -5.07 13.10
C ILE A 65 3.98 -3.63 13.57
N SER A 66 4.10 -3.40 14.88
CA SER A 66 4.05 -2.04 15.44
C SER A 66 5.18 -1.15 14.89
N SER A 67 4.98 0.17 14.87
CA SER A 67 6.01 1.11 14.41
C SER A 67 7.34 0.92 15.15
N ALA A 68 7.32 0.81 16.48
CA ALA A 68 8.52 0.60 17.28
C ALA A 68 9.30 -0.67 16.91
N LEU A 69 8.60 -1.79 16.68
CA LEU A 69 9.24 -3.03 16.27
C LEU A 69 9.68 -2.97 14.80
N THR A 70 8.92 -2.27 13.95
CA THR A 70 9.32 -2.03 12.56
C THR A 70 10.65 -1.29 12.52
N ASP A 71 10.79 -0.18 13.25
CA ASP A 71 12.03 0.61 13.31
C ASP A 71 13.23 -0.24 13.78
N GLU A 72 13.02 -1.11 14.79
CA GLU A 72 14.06 -2.02 15.26
C GLU A 72 14.55 -3.03 14.21
N VAL A 73 13.63 -3.60 13.43
CA VAL A 73 13.96 -4.70 12.50
C VAL A 73 14.44 -4.21 11.13
N ILE A 74 14.05 -2.99 10.73
CA ILE A 74 14.44 -2.44 9.42
C ILE A 74 15.75 -1.64 9.47
N LEU A 75 16.24 -1.29 10.67
CA LEU A 75 17.45 -0.45 10.85
C LEU A 75 18.68 -0.93 10.06
N PRO A 76 18.97 -2.25 9.94
CA PRO A 76 20.14 -2.73 9.21
C PRO A 76 19.95 -2.76 7.68
N LEU A 77 18.73 -2.49 7.16
CA LEU A 77 18.43 -2.62 5.73
C LEU A 77 18.90 -1.39 4.95
N SER A 78 19.32 -1.61 3.71
CA SER A 78 19.79 -0.55 2.83
C SER A 78 18.64 0.33 2.29
N SER A 79 18.97 1.58 1.93
CA SER A 79 18.02 2.46 1.25
C SER A 79 17.51 1.89 -0.08
N VAL A 80 18.33 1.09 -0.75
CA VAL A 80 17.97 0.39 -2.00
C VAL A 80 16.85 -0.63 -1.77
N PHE A 81 16.86 -1.32 -0.61
CA PHE A 81 15.78 -2.22 -0.23
C PHE A 81 14.45 -1.48 -0.15
N PHE A 82 14.40 -0.35 0.57
CA PHE A 82 13.18 0.45 0.71
C PHE A 82 12.68 0.99 -0.62
N GLU A 83 13.58 1.47 -1.47
CA GLU A 83 13.21 1.92 -2.81
C GLU A 83 12.59 0.79 -3.62
N ARG A 84 13.15 -0.42 -3.56
CA ARG A 84 12.62 -1.59 -4.28
C ARG A 84 11.29 -2.06 -3.73
N ILE A 85 11.14 -2.19 -2.41
CA ILE A 85 9.86 -2.57 -1.79
C ILE A 85 8.78 -1.52 -2.06
N TYR A 86 9.10 -0.23 -2.00
CA TYR A 86 8.13 0.81 -2.33
C TYR A 86 7.64 0.71 -3.78
N ASN A 87 8.56 0.40 -4.71
CA ASN A 87 8.24 0.23 -6.13
C ASN A 87 7.50 -1.07 -6.44
N GLN A 88 7.85 -2.14 -5.72
CA GLN A 88 7.30 -3.48 -5.90
C GLN A 88 6.95 -4.10 -4.54
N PRO A 89 5.89 -3.62 -3.88
CA PRO A 89 5.53 -4.12 -2.55
C PRO A 89 4.97 -5.55 -2.55
N ILE A 90 4.73 -6.14 -3.72
CA ILE A 90 4.32 -7.53 -3.88
C ILE A 90 5.51 -8.33 -4.43
N LEU A 91 5.98 -9.27 -3.63
CA LEU A 91 7.09 -10.15 -3.93
C LEU A 91 6.56 -11.54 -4.29
N PRO A 92 6.71 -11.98 -5.55
CA PRO A 92 6.36 -13.34 -5.91
C PRO A 92 7.36 -14.31 -5.29
N THR A 93 6.88 -15.41 -4.70
CA THR A 93 7.72 -16.49 -4.22
C THR A 93 7.53 -17.72 -5.10
N THR A 94 8.61 -18.39 -5.46
CA THR A 94 8.61 -19.61 -6.28
C THR A 94 9.55 -20.64 -5.66
N GLY A 95 9.29 -21.92 -5.94
CA GLY A 95 10.20 -23.01 -5.53
C GLY A 95 10.55 -22.98 -4.05
N GLU A 96 11.84 -22.87 -3.75
CA GLU A 96 12.39 -22.89 -2.38
C GLU A 96 11.93 -21.72 -1.53
N ASP A 97 11.76 -20.52 -2.12
CA ASP A 97 11.29 -19.34 -1.39
C ASP A 97 9.93 -19.55 -0.75
N ARG A 98 9.04 -20.31 -1.42
CA ARG A 98 7.72 -20.61 -0.88
C ARG A 98 7.82 -21.53 0.32
N ILE A 99 8.68 -22.56 0.25
CA ILE A 99 8.93 -23.48 1.36
C ILE A 99 9.50 -22.70 2.55
N LEU A 100 10.48 -21.81 2.31
CA LEU A 100 11.06 -20.96 3.35
C LEU A 100 10.01 -20.05 3.98
N SER A 101 9.13 -19.44 3.18
CA SER A 101 8.04 -18.59 3.66
C SER A 101 7.03 -19.38 4.50
N GLU A 102 6.63 -20.57 4.09
CA GLU A 102 5.72 -21.45 4.85
C GLU A 102 6.37 -21.89 6.18
N THR A 103 7.64 -22.26 6.17
CA THR A 103 8.41 -22.62 7.37
C THR A 103 8.55 -21.43 8.31
N TRP A 104 8.84 -20.24 7.79
CA TRP A 104 8.92 -19.01 8.57
C TRP A 104 7.60 -18.68 9.26
N ASN A 105 6.48 -18.84 8.55
CA ASN A 105 5.15 -18.64 9.11
C ASN A 105 4.86 -19.60 10.29
N ALA A 106 5.26 -20.87 10.19
CA ALA A 106 5.13 -21.84 11.27
C ALA A 106 6.01 -21.47 12.48
N HIS A 107 7.23 -20.98 12.24
CA HIS A 107 8.11 -20.51 13.32
C HIS A 107 7.56 -19.28 14.05
N ILE A 108 6.98 -18.33 13.36
CA ILE A 108 6.36 -17.15 13.97
C ILE A 108 5.19 -17.58 14.89
N ASP A 109 4.40 -18.54 14.47
CA ASP A 109 3.30 -19.08 15.30
C ASP A 109 3.84 -19.72 16.57
N HIS A 110 4.90 -20.52 16.45
CA HIS A 110 5.55 -21.13 17.61
C HIS A 110 6.10 -20.07 18.58
N CYS A 111 6.76 -19.03 18.06
CA CYS A 111 7.28 -17.93 18.89
C CYS A 111 6.14 -17.17 19.61
N ALA A 112 5.00 -16.96 18.94
CA ALA A 112 3.85 -16.27 19.52
C ALA A 112 3.15 -17.06 20.64
N GLN A 113 3.28 -18.40 20.63
CA GLN A 113 2.72 -19.29 21.66
C GLN A 113 3.65 -19.44 22.87
N CYS A 114 4.85 -18.88 22.85
CA CYS A 114 5.79 -18.98 23.97
C CYS A 114 5.24 -18.24 25.20
N SER A 115 5.17 -18.92 26.34
CA SER A 115 4.66 -18.38 27.61
C SER A 115 5.55 -17.28 28.21
N ALA A 116 6.84 -17.27 27.87
CA ALA A 116 7.80 -16.28 28.35
C ALA A 116 7.77 -15.03 27.44
N ALA A 117 6.93 -14.05 27.79
CA ALA A 117 6.66 -12.87 26.95
C ALA A 117 7.91 -12.12 26.47
N LYS A 118 8.95 -11.98 27.33
CA LYS A 118 10.22 -11.33 26.95
C LYS A 118 10.97 -12.14 25.88
N SER A 119 11.08 -13.44 26.06
CA SER A 119 11.73 -14.34 25.10
C SER A 119 10.94 -14.42 23.78
N ALA A 120 9.60 -14.51 23.85
CA ALA A 120 8.72 -14.48 22.70
C ALA A 120 8.96 -13.22 21.83
N ARG A 121 9.00 -12.03 22.46
CA ARG A 121 9.26 -10.76 21.77
C ARG A 121 10.64 -10.77 21.08
N MET A 122 11.68 -11.28 21.77
CA MET A 122 13.02 -11.35 21.18
C MET A 122 13.07 -12.32 20.00
N MET A 123 12.42 -13.48 20.12
CA MET A 123 12.34 -14.48 19.04
C MET A 123 11.60 -13.92 17.84
N ILE A 124 10.44 -13.27 18.04
CA ILE A 124 9.66 -12.64 16.97
C ILE A 124 10.49 -11.56 16.27
N ARG A 125 11.16 -10.69 17.01
CA ARG A 125 12.04 -9.66 16.44
C ARG A 125 13.12 -10.28 15.56
N ASN A 126 13.81 -11.30 16.04
CA ASN A 126 14.89 -11.95 15.29
C ASN A 126 14.34 -12.63 14.03
N GLN A 127 13.16 -13.26 14.11
CA GLN A 127 12.51 -13.88 12.95
C GLN A 127 12.10 -12.84 11.89
N LEU A 128 11.57 -11.70 12.31
CA LEU A 128 11.23 -10.59 11.41
C LEU A 128 12.49 -10.01 10.75
N GLN A 129 13.56 -9.81 11.53
CA GLN A 129 14.82 -9.29 11.02
C GLN A 129 15.43 -10.24 9.97
N ASN A 130 15.45 -11.56 10.25
CA ASN A 130 15.90 -12.55 9.30
C ASN A 130 15.06 -12.57 8.01
N LEU A 131 13.73 -12.42 8.12
CA LEU A 131 12.86 -12.35 6.95
C LEU A 131 13.17 -11.13 6.07
N PHE A 132 13.32 -9.95 6.67
CA PHE A 132 13.65 -8.74 5.93
C PHE A 132 15.04 -8.79 5.29
N LEU A 133 16.04 -9.33 6.00
CA LEU A 133 17.38 -9.55 5.44
C LEU A 133 17.35 -10.53 4.26
N ALA A 134 16.60 -11.64 4.36
CA ALA A 134 16.43 -12.57 3.24
C ALA A 134 15.74 -11.92 2.03
N MET A 135 14.72 -11.06 2.27
CA MET A 135 14.11 -10.28 1.21
C MET A 135 15.10 -9.29 0.58
N GLU A 136 15.95 -8.65 1.38
CA GLU A 136 16.98 -7.74 0.88
C GLU A 136 17.98 -8.47 0.00
N VAL A 137 18.52 -9.61 0.44
CA VAL A 137 19.43 -10.44 -0.37
C VAL A 137 18.80 -10.72 -1.73
N LYS A 138 17.56 -11.21 -1.74
CA LYS A 138 16.85 -11.56 -2.97
C LYS A 138 16.60 -10.35 -3.88
N LEU A 139 16.17 -9.23 -3.29
CA LEU A 139 15.80 -8.05 -4.07
C LEU A 139 17.00 -7.24 -4.53
N VAL A 140 18.07 -7.20 -3.77
CA VAL A 140 19.18 -6.26 -3.99
C VAL A 140 20.40 -7.00 -4.53
N PHE A 141 20.76 -8.14 -3.94
CA PHE A 141 22.01 -8.82 -4.26
C PHE A 141 21.87 -9.94 -5.30
N ASP A 142 20.76 -10.70 -5.26
CA ASP A 142 20.51 -11.80 -6.20
C ASP A 142 19.79 -11.34 -7.48
N ALA A 143 19.38 -10.08 -7.55
CA ALA A 143 18.82 -9.55 -8.78
C ALA A 143 19.86 -9.60 -9.91
N PRO A 144 19.50 -10.11 -11.12
CA PRO A 144 20.42 -10.16 -12.25
C PRO A 144 21.10 -8.80 -12.48
N PRO A 145 22.41 -8.77 -12.81
CA PRO A 145 23.18 -7.52 -13.01
C PRO A 145 22.72 -6.64 -14.17
N GLY A 146 21.53 -6.79 -14.69
CA GLY A 146 20.84 -5.90 -15.62
C GLY A 146 19.60 -5.22 -15.00
N ASN A 147 19.17 -5.64 -13.80
CA ASN A 147 18.03 -5.06 -13.09
C ASN A 147 18.43 -4.01 -12.04
N ILE A 148 19.73 -3.70 -11.90
CA ILE A 148 20.22 -2.42 -11.35
C ILE A 148 20.14 -1.32 -12.43
N GLU A 149 19.61 -1.64 -13.60
CA GLU A 149 19.14 -0.57 -14.47
C GLU A 149 18.24 0.31 -13.63
N SER A 150 18.76 1.50 -13.39
CA SER A 150 18.07 2.64 -12.81
C SER A 150 16.59 2.49 -13.10
N ILE A 151 15.79 2.31 -12.06
CA ILE A 151 14.32 2.39 -12.17
C ILE A 151 14.07 3.49 -13.17
N PRO A 152 13.38 3.24 -14.29
CA PRO A 152 13.23 4.23 -15.35
C PRO A 152 12.82 5.54 -14.71
N SER A 153 13.46 6.64 -15.07
CA SER A 153 13.18 7.96 -14.48
C SER A 153 11.68 8.27 -14.43
N SER A 154 10.94 7.77 -15.42
CA SER A 154 9.48 7.80 -15.45
C SER A 154 8.82 7.04 -14.29
N ARG A 155 9.38 5.91 -13.88
CA ARG A 155 8.85 5.13 -12.74
C ARG A 155 9.15 5.82 -11.41
N ARG A 156 10.35 6.38 -11.24
CA ARG A 156 10.68 7.21 -10.06
C ARG A 156 9.75 8.41 -9.95
N LEU A 157 9.54 9.13 -11.04
CA LEU A 157 8.61 10.25 -11.10
C LEU A 157 7.18 9.84 -10.76
N PHE A 158 6.73 8.68 -11.24
CA PHE A 158 5.42 8.14 -10.90
C PHE A 158 5.28 7.85 -9.40
N ASN A 159 6.29 7.22 -8.78
CA ASN A 159 6.28 6.93 -7.35
C ASN A 159 6.32 8.21 -6.51
N CYS A 160 7.13 9.20 -6.89
CA CYS A 160 7.12 10.51 -6.26
C CYS A 160 5.75 11.20 -6.41
N PHE A 161 5.10 11.07 -7.57
CA PHE A 161 3.74 11.55 -7.77
C PHE A 161 2.75 10.89 -6.81
N CYS A 162 2.77 9.55 -6.69
CA CYS A 162 1.88 8.82 -5.77
C CYS A 162 2.09 9.28 -4.31
N LYS A 163 3.35 9.41 -3.87
CA LYS A 163 3.69 9.92 -2.54
C LYS A 163 3.13 11.33 -2.33
N LEU A 164 3.39 12.25 -3.26
CA LEU A 164 2.85 13.61 -3.18
C LEU A 164 1.33 13.63 -3.14
N VAL A 165 0.64 12.76 -3.88
CA VAL A 165 -0.83 12.66 -3.85
C VAL A 165 -1.30 12.22 -2.47
N THR A 166 -0.69 11.19 -1.89
CA THR A 166 -1.06 10.73 -0.53
C THR A 166 -0.86 11.82 0.52
N GLU A 167 0.23 12.59 0.44
CA GLU A 167 0.55 13.65 1.40
C GLU A 167 -0.32 14.90 1.25
N ASN A 168 -0.78 15.21 0.03
CA ASN A 168 -1.37 16.52 -0.28
C ASN A 168 -2.83 16.47 -0.77
N CYS A 169 -3.44 15.29 -0.95
CA CYS A 169 -4.80 15.16 -1.51
C CYS A 169 -5.90 15.85 -0.68
N TYR A 170 -5.64 16.15 0.57
CA TYR A 170 -6.59 16.90 1.42
C TYR A 170 -6.75 18.37 0.98
N SER A 171 -5.70 18.98 0.44
CA SER A 171 -5.70 20.40 0.08
C SER A 171 -5.42 20.69 -1.40
N GLN A 172 -4.85 19.73 -2.13
CA GLN A 172 -4.39 19.93 -3.50
C GLN A 172 -5.06 18.93 -4.44
N HIS A 173 -5.95 19.41 -5.30
CA HIS A 173 -6.74 18.58 -6.19
C HIS A 173 -6.33 18.71 -7.66
N GLU A 174 -5.45 19.68 -7.99
CA GLU A 174 -5.10 20.00 -9.35
C GLU A 174 -3.78 19.32 -9.79
N VAL A 175 -3.80 18.74 -10.99
CA VAL A 175 -2.64 18.05 -11.60
C VAL A 175 -1.42 18.96 -11.68
N LYS A 176 -1.63 20.26 -11.93
CA LYS A 176 -0.56 21.25 -12.07
C LYS A 176 0.32 21.31 -10.81
N PHE A 177 -0.28 21.32 -9.61
CA PHE A 177 0.47 21.34 -8.35
C PHE A 177 1.49 20.21 -8.29
N TYR A 178 1.07 18.99 -8.59
CA TYR A 178 1.94 17.81 -8.55
C TYR A 178 3.02 17.82 -9.62
N ALA A 179 2.67 18.26 -10.81
CA ALA A 179 3.62 18.40 -11.90
C ALA A 179 4.71 19.44 -11.59
N ASP A 180 4.31 20.60 -11.03
CA ASP A 180 5.23 21.65 -10.59
C ASP A 180 6.17 21.15 -9.47
N LYS A 181 5.64 20.41 -8.48
CA LYS A 181 6.45 19.79 -7.43
C LYS A 181 7.47 18.77 -7.93
N LEU A 182 7.15 18.09 -9.03
CA LEU A 182 8.03 17.13 -9.70
C LEU A 182 8.95 17.78 -10.74
N CYS A 183 8.88 19.11 -10.93
CA CYS A 183 9.63 19.84 -11.95
C CYS A 183 9.41 19.28 -13.37
N ILE A 184 8.18 18.85 -13.68
CA ILE A 184 7.78 18.36 -15.01
C ILE A 184 6.50 19.02 -15.49
N THR A 185 6.19 18.86 -16.78
CA THR A 185 4.92 19.36 -17.32
C THR A 185 3.75 18.42 -16.98
N PRO A 186 2.51 18.95 -16.82
CA PRO A 186 1.31 18.13 -16.67
C PRO A 186 1.13 17.11 -17.81
N TYR A 187 1.52 17.47 -19.01
CA TYR A 187 1.51 16.57 -20.17
C TYR A 187 2.46 15.38 -20.00
N TYR A 188 3.68 15.63 -19.52
CA TYR A 188 4.65 14.55 -19.27
C TYR A 188 4.19 13.64 -18.13
N LEU A 189 3.62 14.23 -17.06
CA LEU A 189 3.01 13.46 -15.98
C LEU A 189 1.88 12.57 -16.51
N SER A 190 1.02 13.08 -17.40
CA SER A 190 -0.04 12.30 -18.04
C SER A 190 0.48 11.13 -18.87
N LYS A 191 1.58 11.31 -19.60
CA LYS A 191 2.23 10.21 -20.32
C LYS A 191 2.77 9.12 -19.38
N ILE A 192 3.38 9.52 -18.27
CA ILE A 192 3.92 8.59 -17.27
C ILE A 192 2.80 7.78 -16.65
N THR A 193 1.75 8.45 -16.15
CA THR A 193 0.63 7.77 -15.48
C THR A 193 -0.12 6.84 -16.42
N ALA A 194 -0.45 7.30 -17.64
CA ALA A 194 -1.13 6.47 -18.63
C ALA A 194 -0.32 5.22 -19.01
N ARG A 195 1.01 5.34 -19.12
CA ARG A 195 1.88 4.20 -19.42
C ARG A 195 1.94 3.17 -18.30
N ILE A 196 1.84 3.60 -17.03
CA ILE A 196 2.03 2.74 -15.87
C ILE A 196 0.71 2.17 -15.37
N THR A 197 -0.38 2.96 -15.39
CA THR A 197 -1.66 2.62 -14.77
C THR A 197 -2.86 2.64 -15.71
N GLU A 198 -2.68 3.03 -16.96
CA GLU A 198 -3.76 3.28 -17.92
C GLU A 198 -4.75 4.38 -17.47
N ALA A 199 -4.39 5.17 -16.45
CA ALA A 199 -5.20 6.23 -15.90
C ALA A 199 -4.53 7.60 -16.03
N THR A 200 -5.33 8.66 -16.04
CA THR A 200 -4.82 10.03 -16.02
C THR A 200 -4.40 10.45 -14.60
N PRO A 201 -3.48 11.42 -14.44
CA PRO A 201 -3.10 11.94 -13.11
C PRO A 201 -4.32 12.42 -12.32
N LYS A 202 -5.28 13.07 -12.98
CA LYS A 202 -6.51 13.55 -12.32
C LYS A 202 -7.35 12.41 -11.78
N GLN A 203 -7.51 11.33 -12.52
CA GLN A 203 -8.22 10.13 -12.05
C GLN A 203 -7.54 9.51 -10.82
N LEU A 204 -6.21 9.50 -10.78
CA LEU A 204 -5.46 8.96 -9.64
C LEU A 204 -5.60 9.85 -8.40
N ILE A 205 -5.55 11.18 -8.56
CA ILE A 205 -5.80 12.14 -7.49
C ILE A 205 -7.24 11.98 -6.96
N ASP A 206 -8.23 11.99 -7.85
CA ASP A 206 -9.64 11.87 -7.49
C ASP A 206 -9.91 10.53 -6.78
N TRP A 207 -9.30 9.47 -7.24
CA TRP A 207 -9.41 8.16 -6.60
C TRP A 207 -8.84 8.19 -5.16
N GLN A 208 -7.67 8.80 -4.94
CA GLN A 208 -7.10 8.96 -3.61
C GLN A 208 -8.01 9.76 -2.69
N ILE A 209 -8.52 10.91 -3.15
CA ILE A 209 -9.46 11.75 -2.39
C ILE A 209 -10.68 10.93 -1.97
N VAL A 210 -11.27 10.18 -2.89
CA VAL A 210 -12.45 9.34 -2.61
C VAL A 210 -12.14 8.26 -1.59
N MET A 211 -10.94 7.65 -1.66
CA MET A 211 -10.51 6.64 -0.68
C MET A 211 -10.36 7.23 0.73
N GLU A 212 -9.78 8.42 0.83
CA GLU A 212 -9.66 9.14 2.10
C GLU A 212 -11.03 9.49 2.69
N ILE A 213 -11.93 10.02 1.86
CA ILE A 213 -13.30 10.34 2.27
C ILE A 213 -14.02 9.07 2.77
N LYS A 214 -13.91 7.95 2.05
CA LYS A 214 -14.48 6.66 2.48
C LYS A 214 -13.93 6.24 3.84
N HIS A 215 -12.62 6.36 4.02
CA HIS A 215 -11.98 6.03 5.29
C HIS A 215 -12.53 6.89 6.43
N LEU A 216 -12.61 8.20 6.27
CA LEU A 216 -13.16 9.10 7.29
C LEU A 216 -14.64 8.81 7.59
N LEU A 217 -15.43 8.49 6.56
CA LEU A 217 -16.85 8.17 6.73
C LEU A 217 -17.09 6.89 7.54
N THR A 218 -16.15 5.92 7.49
CA THR A 218 -16.32 4.60 8.15
C THR A 218 -15.56 4.48 9.47
N SER A 219 -14.50 5.26 9.66
CA SER A 219 -13.60 5.13 10.82
C SER A 219 -13.67 6.29 11.80
N THR A 220 -14.48 7.32 11.52
CA THR A 220 -14.63 8.49 12.38
C THR A 220 -16.09 8.95 12.46
N ASP A 221 -16.40 9.71 13.51
CA ASP A 221 -17.71 10.37 13.69
C ASP A 221 -17.77 11.76 13.05
N MET A 222 -16.79 12.14 12.23
CA MET A 222 -16.75 13.44 11.56
C MET A 222 -18.01 13.66 10.72
N THR A 223 -18.59 14.83 10.83
CA THR A 223 -19.74 15.24 10.01
C THR A 223 -19.33 15.42 8.53
N ILE A 224 -20.30 15.33 7.62
CA ILE A 224 -20.05 15.58 6.18
C ILE A 224 -19.48 17.00 5.97
N LYS A 225 -19.86 17.95 6.83
CA LYS A 225 -19.36 19.34 6.77
C LYS A 225 -17.89 19.42 7.17
N GLU A 226 -17.49 18.73 8.22
CA GLU A 226 -16.08 18.67 8.65
C GLU A 226 -15.19 17.99 7.60
N ILE A 227 -15.66 16.91 7.00
CA ILE A 227 -14.97 16.25 5.90
C ILE A 227 -14.83 17.20 4.69
N ALA A 228 -15.91 17.92 4.32
CA ALA A 228 -15.86 18.88 3.22
C ALA A 228 -14.82 19.98 3.49
N ASN A 229 -14.78 20.51 4.71
CA ASN A 229 -13.81 21.52 5.12
C ASN A 229 -12.37 20.97 5.10
N MET A 230 -12.16 19.75 5.57
CA MET A 230 -10.84 19.11 5.58
C MET A 230 -10.26 18.94 4.16
N PHE A 231 -11.11 18.65 3.18
CA PHE A 231 -10.71 18.54 1.78
C PHE A 231 -10.84 19.86 1.01
N HIS A 232 -11.03 20.98 1.69
CA HIS A 232 -11.19 22.31 1.07
C HIS A 232 -12.24 22.35 -0.05
N PHE A 233 -13.32 21.58 0.09
CA PHE A 233 -14.48 21.70 -0.80
C PHE A 233 -15.31 22.93 -0.44
N ASP A 234 -15.75 23.70 -1.44
CA ASP A 234 -16.52 24.93 -1.26
C ASP A 234 -17.84 24.70 -0.50
N SER A 235 -18.40 23.50 -0.58
CA SER A 235 -19.65 23.17 0.13
C SER A 235 -19.82 21.65 0.31
N THR A 236 -20.66 21.28 1.29
CA THR A 236 -21.10 19.89 1.48
C THR A 236 -21.86 19.36 0.26
N SER A 237 -22.60 20.23 -0.45
CA SER A 237 -23.31 19.87 -1.69
C SER A 237 -22.34 19.54 -2.82
N TYR A 238 -21.22 20.26 -2.92
CA TYR A 238 -20.17 19.94 -3.90
C TYR A 238 -19.48 18.61 -3.57
N LEU A 239 -19.08 18.41 -2.31
CA LEU A 239 -18.57 17.11 -1.86
C LEU A 239 -19.54 15.97 -2.17
N GLY A 240 -20.84 16.16 -1.91
CA GLY A 240 -21.86 15.14 -2.17
C GLY A 240 -21.93 14.75 -3.66
N ARG A 241 -21.95 15.74 -4.56
CA ARG A 241 -21.91 15.50 -6.02
C ARG A 241 -20.60 14.86 -6.47
N TYR A 242 -19.48 15.33 -5.97
CA TYR A 242 -18.14 14.78 -6.26
C TYR A 242 -18.05 13.32 -5.85
N PHE A 243 -18.40 13.00 -4.61
CA PHE A 243 -18.35 11.64 -4.09
C PHE A 243 -19.31 10.70 -4.83
N ARG A 244 -20.55 11.15 -5.11
CA ARG A 244 -21.53 10.36 -5.86
C ARG A 244 -21.06 10.07 -7.29
N ARG A 245 -20.44 11.03 -7.96
CA ARG A 245 -19.88 10.82 -9.31
C ARG A 245 -18.86 9.69 -9.36
N HIS A 246 -18.05 9.52 -8.29
CA HIS A 246 -16.99 8.52 -8.24
C HIS A 246 -17.40 7.19 -7.59
N THR A 247 -18.46 7.16 -6.80
CA THR A 247 -18.86 5.97 -6.01
C THR A 247 -20.27 5.46 -6.33
N GLY A 248 -21.06 6.24 -7.04
CA GLY A 248 -22.47 5.93 -7.31
C GLY A 248 -23.45 6.30 -6.20
N MET A 249 -22.97 6.66 -4.99
CA MET A 249 -23.79 6.96 -3.83
C MET A 249 -23.33 8.23 -3.10
N THR A 250 -24.20 8.81 -2.28
CA THR A 250 -23.86 9.96 -1.46
C THR A 250 -23.01 9.56 -0.25
N PRO A 251 -22.24 10.51 0.36
CA PRO A 251 -21.50 10.24 1.58
C PRO A 251 -22.38 9.73 2.74
N SER A 252 -23.60 10.26 2.87
CA SER A 252 -24.54 9.83 3.91
C SER A 252 -25.05 8.41 3.71
N GLU A 253 -25.32 8.01 2.46
CA GLU A 253 -25.70 6.63 2.12
C GLU A 253 -24.52 5.67 2.38
N PHE A 254 -23.31 6.08 2.04
CA PHE A 254 -22.09 5.28 2.25
C PHE A 254 -21.82 5.03 3.73
N ARG A 255 -22.02 6.03 4.60
CA ARG A 255 -21.83 5.92 6.06
C ARG A 255 -22.78 4.93 6.73
N LYS A 256 -24.01 4.78 6.21
CA LYS A 256 -25.04 3.91 6.80
C LYS A 256 -24.85 2.43 6.44
N ARG A 257 -23.89 2.11 5.58
CA ARG A 257 -23.65 0.76 5.04
C ARG A 257 -22.66 -0.02 5.89
#